data_05f18ff4391d1e82882c328bd91841c5
#
_entry.id   05f18ff4391d1e82882c328bd91841c5
#
_cell.length_a   1.000
_cell.length_b   1.000
_cell.length_c   1.000
_cell.angle_alpha   90.00
_cell.angle_beta   90.00
_cell.angle_gamma   90.00
#
_symmetry.space_group_name_H-M   'P 1'
#
loop_
_entity.id
_entity.type
_entity.pdbx_description
1 polymer ?
#
loop_
_entity_poly.entity_id
_entity_poly.type
_entity_poly.pdbx_seq_one_letter_code
_entity_poly.pdbx_strand_id
1 'polypeptide(L)'
;MPIPGDATLDLVVVPYAGGGPSIAAVLGNQVSFGCQAIPPVTPHIKAGRVRALALTSEKRSQIVPEIPTMAELGFKGHEADTISGMLVPAGTPSAIVKRLHAEAVKAMLSPDVKSRIADQGFDIVVSSPQEFAAQIKRDVAKWGKVIKDANIVVN
;
A
#
# COMPACT_ATOMS: atom_id res chain seq x y z
N MET A 1 12.39 7.16 -13.71
CA MET A 1 11.60 6.09 -14.35
C MET A 1 10.73 6.75 -15.41
N PRO A 2 10.86 6.41 -16.72
CA PRO A 2 10.06 7.07 -17.75
C PRO A 2 8.58 6.73 -17.56
N ILE A 3 7.75 7.75 -17.52
CA ILE A 3 6.29 7.62 -17.57
C ILE A 3 5.91 7.29 -19.00
N PRO A 4 5.03 6.30 -19.27
CA PRO A 4 4.58 6.03 -20.64
C PRO A 4 3.94 7.27 -21.25
N GLY A 5 4.42 7.70 -22.44
CA GLY A 5 3.88 8.84 -23.20
C GLY A 5 4.68 10.13 -23.08
N ASP A 6 5.99 10.09 -23.31
CA ASP A 6 6.90 11.26 -23.53
C ASP A 6 6.86 12.40 -22.47
N ALA A 7 6.22 12.22 -21.33
CA ALA A 7 6.26 13.20 -20.25
C ALA A 7 7.45 12.90 -19.32
N THR A 8 8.57 13.54 -19.54
CA THR A 8 9.63 13.62 -18.51
C THR A 8 9.17 14.60 -17.44
N LEU A 9 8.82 14.08 -16.27
CA LEU A 9 8.57 14.91 -15.10
C LEU A 9 9.89 15.06 -14.32
N ASP A 10 10.34 16.28 -14.14
CA ASP A 10 11.42 16.58 -13.20
C ASP A 10 10.83 16.68 -11.79
N LEU A 11 11.05 15.64 -10.98
CA LEU A 11 10.47 15.50 -9.66
C LEU A 11 11.56 15.50 -8.60
N VAL A 12 11.43 16.41 -7.65
CA VAL A 12 12.23 16.41 -6.43
C VAL A 12 11.48 15.61 -5.35
N VAL A 13 12.08 14.51 -4.89
CA VAL A 13 11.54 13.71 -3.79
C VAL A 13 11.86 14.36 -2.46
N VAL A 14 10.83 14.70 -1.68
CA VAL A 14 10.95 15.23 -0.32
C VAL A 14 10.54 14.14 0.67
N PRO A 15 11.47 13.52 1.40
CA PRO A 15 11.14 12.48 2.38
C PRO A 15 10.57 13.08 3.66
N TYR A 16 9.58 12.39 4.24
CA TYR A 16 8.97 12.73 5.53
C TYR A 16 9.04 11.55 6.49
N ALA A 17 9.06 11.83 7.78
CA ALA A 17 9.11 10.81 8.84
C ALA A 17 7.78 10.03 9.04
N GLY A 18 6.95 9.93 7.99
CA GLY A 18 5.70 9.17 7.98
C GLY A 18 4.55 9.91 7.30
N GLY A 19 3.37 9.28 7.24
CA GLY A 19 2.21 9.79 6.52
C GLY A 19 1.65 11.11 7.07
N GLY A 20 1.64 11.30 8.39
CA GLY A 20 1.10 12.51 9.01
C GLY A 20 1.81 13.79 8.56
N PRO A 21 3.12 13.92 8.76
CA PRO A 21 3.90 15.07 8.29
C PRO A 21 3.81 15.28 6.78
N SER A 22 3.81 14.21 6.00
CA SER A 22 3.71 14.27 4.54
C SER A 22 2.34 14.81 4.10
N ILE A 23 1.23 14.36 4.71
CA ILE A 23 -0.11 14.88 4.43
C ILE A 23 -0.21 16.35 4.83
N ALA A 24 0.34 16.74 5.98
CA ALA A 24 0.36 18.14 6.42
C ALA A 24 1.06 19.04 5.40
N ALA A 25 2.16 18.57 4.81
CA ALA A 25 2.89 19.31 3.77
C ALA A 25 2.04 19.50 2.49
N VAL A 26 1.29 18.48 2.06
CA VAL A 26 0.35 18.60 0.93
C VAL A 26 -0.77 19.57 1.25
N LEU A 27 -1.39 19.45 2.44
CA LEU A 27 -2.47 20.33 2.89
C LEU A 27 -2.03 21.78 3.06
N GLY A 28 -0.75 21.99 3.42
CA GLY A 28 -0.12 23.31 3.57
C GLY A 28 0.49 23.86 2.28
N ASN A 29 0.28 23.22 1.12
CA ASN A 29 0.87 23.59 -0.18
C ASN A 29 2.42 23.70 -0.16
N GLN A 30 3.08 22.99 0.76
CA GLN A 30 4.55 22.91 0.78
C GLN A 30 5.07 22.00 -0.33
N VAL A 31 4.27 21.01 -0.71
CA VAL A 31 4.50 20.13 -1.87
C VAL A 31 3.23 20.03 -2.70
N SER A 32 3.38 19.93 -4.02
CA SER A 32 2.24 19.96 -4.96
C SER A 32 1.42 18.67 -4.96
N PHE A 33 2.03 17.53 -4.62
CA PHE A 33 1.37 16.22 -4.52
C PHE A 33 2.15 15.30 -3.59
N GLY A 34 1.55 14.18 -3.20
CA GLY A 34 2.18 13.16 -2.37
C GLY A 34 1.70 11.76 -2.72
N CYS A 35 2.56 10.76 -2.52
CA CYS A 35 2.20 9.35 -2.55
C CYS A 35 1.98 8.88 -1.10
N GLN A 36 0.77 8.48 -0.76
CA GLN A 36 0.33 8.22 0.60
C GLN A 36 -0.38 6.87 0.71
N ALA A 37 -0.29 6.24 1.88
CA ALA A 37 -1.20 5.15 2.21
C ALA A 37 -2.64 5.68 2.33
N ILE A 38 -3.63 4.88 1.92
CA ILE A 38 -5.06 5.26 1.92
C ILE A 38 -5.56 5.66 3.31
N PRO A 39 -5.29 4.89 4.39
CA PRO A 39 -5.91 5.14 5.70
C PRO A 39 -5.76 6.58 6.21
N PRO A 40 -4.56 7.13 6.31
CA PRO A 40 -4.40 8.47 6.90
C PRO A 40 -4.90 9.60 5.99
N VAL A 41 -5.08 9.39 4.67
CA VAL A 41 -5.54 10.42 3.75
C VAL A 41 -7.05 10.40 3.52
N THR A 42 -7.73 9.28 3.80
CA THR A 42 -9.17 9.10 3.57
C THR A 42 -10.05 10.22 4.17
N PRO A 43 -9.85 10.67 5.43
CA PRO A 43 -10.64 11.76 5.98
C PRO A 43 -10.51 13.07 5.18
N HIS A 44 -9.33 13.33 4.65
CA HIS A 44 -9.04 14.54 3.86
C HIS A 44 -9.64 14.46 2.45
N ILE A 45 -9.67 13.26 1.85
CA ILE A 45 -10.36 13.01 0.58
C ILE A 45 -11.87 13.25 0.77
N LYS A 46 -12.48 12.62 1.78
CA LYS A 46 -13.92 12.77 2.08
C LYS A 46 -14.31 14.19 2.40
N ALA A 47 -13.43 14.96 3.03
CA ALA A 47 -13.64 16.38 3.31
C ALA A 47 -13.33 17.32 2.12
N GLY A 48 -12.93 16.78 0.95
CA GLY A 48 -12.57 17.56 -0.23
C GLY A 48 -11.31 18.42 -0.09
N ARG A 49 -10.49 18.16 0.93
CA ARG A 49 -9.27 18.92 1.22
C ARG A 49 -8.08 18.48 0.38
N VAL A 50 -8.11 17.25 -0.13
CA VAL A 50 -7.16 16.69 -1.10
C VAL A 50 -7.93 15.96 -2.19
N ARG A 51 -7.40 15.97 -3.40
CA ARG A 51 -7.91 15.22 -4.53
C ARG A 51 -7.04 14.00 -4.75
N ALA A 52 -7.59 12.80 -4.60
CA ALA A 52 -6.92 11.58 -5.00
C ALA A 52 -6.94 11.47 -6.53
N LEU A 53 -5.83 11.11 -7.13
CA LEU A 53 -5.66 11.02 -8.58
C LEU A 53 -5.73 9.58 -9.06
N ALA A 54 -5.04 8.67 -8.38
CA ALA A 54 -4.98 7.26 -8.70
C ALA A 54 -4.50 6.44 -7.50
N LEU A 55 -4.82 5.14 -7.50
CA LEU A 55 -4.30 4.15 -6.58
C LEU A 55 -3.15 3.39 -7.24
N THR A 56 -2.12 3.10 -6.46
CA THR A 56 -1.01 2.22 -6.88
C THR A 56 -1.30 0.74 -6.64
N SER A 57 -2.45 0.40 -6.08
CA SER A 57 -2.89 -0.98 -5.88
C SER A 57 -3.27 -1.66 -7.20
N GLU A 58 -3.18 -2.99 -7.23
CA GLU A 58 -3.59 -3.81 -8.38
C GLU A 58 -5.09 -3.69 -8.67
N LYS A 59 -5.90 -3.51 -7.61
CA LYS A 59 -7.36 -3.38 -7.67
C LYS A 59 -7.80 -2.11 -6.98
N ARG A 60 -8.98 -1.61 -7.34
CA ARG A 60 -9.61 -0.49 -6.62
C ARG A 60 -9.88 -0.86 -5.17
N SER A 61 -9.67 0.10 -4.27
CA SER A 61 -10.04 -0.05 -2.86
C SER A 61 -11.56 0.01 -2.70
N GLN A 62 -12.10 -0.82 -1.80
CA GLN A 62 -13.52 -0.75 -1.42
C GLN A 62 -13.84 0.50 -0.58
N ILE A 63 -12.82 1.13 -0.02
CA ILE A 63 -12.95 2.32 0.84
C ILE A 63 -13.13 3.59 -0.01
N VAL A 64 -12.51 3.64 -1.19
CA VAL A 64 -12.53 4.76 -2.14
C VAL A 64 -12.72 4.22 -3.57
N PRO A 65 -13.85 3.57 -3.85
CA PRO A 65 -14.06 2.83 -5.11
C PRO A 65 -14.13 3.73 -6.34
N GLU A 66 -14.34 5.03 -6.14
CA GLU A 66 -14.37 6.05 -7.20
C GLU A 66 -12.98 6.37 -7.75
N ILE A 67 -11.90 6.05 -7.01
CA ILE A 67 -10.53 6.38 -7.43
C ILE A 67 -10.01 5.25 -8.32
N PRO A 68 -9.60 5.57 -9.57
CA PRO A 68 -9.06 4.56 -10.48
C PRO A 68 -7.68 4.07 -10.04
N THR A 69 -7.28 2.88 -10.48
CA THR A 69 -5.90 2.41 -10.31
C THR A 69 -4.99 3.01 -11.40
N MET A 70 -3.68 3.02 -11.15
CA MET A 70 -2.67 3.40 -12.15
C MET A 70 -2.78 2.52 -13.41
N ALA A 71 -3.05 1.21 -13.25
CA ALA A 71 -3.23 0.28 -14.35
C ALA A 71 -4.43 0.63 -15.24
N GLU A 72 -5.57 1.07 -14.65
CA GLU A 72 -6.75 1.54 -15.39
C GLU A 72 -6.47 2.81 -16.18
N LEU A 73 -5.54 3.65 -15.70
CA LEU A 73 -5.09 4.87 -16.39
C LEU A 73 -3.97 4.60 -17.43
N GLY A 74 -3.63 3.34 -17.70
CA GLY A 74 -2.63 2.97 -18.69
C GLY A 74 -1.21 2.74 -18.14
N PHE A 75 -0.96 2.98 -16.86
CA PHE A 75 0.34 2.82 -16.20
C PHE A 75 0.48 1.42 -15.58
N LYS A 76 0.58 0.40 -16.41
CA LYS A 76 0.75 -0.99 -15.96
C LYS A 76 2.17 -1.26 -15.48
N GLY A 77 2.33 -2.17 -14.51
CA GLY A 77 3.64 -2.55 -13.96
C GLY A 77 4.17 -1.60 -12.88
N HIS A 78 3.37 -0.60 -12.50
CA HIS A 78 3.71 0.38 -11.46
C HIS A 78 2.98 0.14 -10.14
N GLU A 79 2.43 -1.06 -9.97
CA GLU A 79 1.69 -1.44 -8.77
C GLU A 79 2.65 -1.45 -7.56
N ALA A 80 2.22 -0.79 -6.49
CA ALA A 80 2.94 -0.67 -5.23
C ALA A 80 1.93 -0.65 -4.08
N ASP A 81 1.80 -1.76 -3.38
CA ASP A 81 0.90 -1.89 -2.25
C ASP A 81 1.66 -1.90 -0.93
N THR A 82 1.07 -1.27 0.09
CA THR A 82 1.49 -1.45 1.48
C THR A 82 0.76 -2.65 2.05
N ILE A 83 1.50 -3.68 2.41
CA ILE A 83 0.96 -4.90 3.02
C ILE A 83 1.29 -4.95 4.50
N SER A 84 0.33 -5.41 5.31
CA SER A 84 0.53 -5.75 6.71
C SER A 84 0.22 -7.22 6.91
N GLY A 85 1.09 -7.94 7.61
CA GLY A 85 0.92 -9.36 7.83
C GLY A 85 1.56 -9.87 9.10
N MET A 86 1.16 -11.07 9.52
CA MET A 86 1.73 -11.75 10.68
C MET A 86 2.89 -12.66 10.23
N LEU A 87 4.02 -12.52 10.89
CA LEU A 87 5.19 -13.38 10.69
C LEU A 87 5.49 -14.15 11.97
N VAL A 88 6.10 -15.30 11.83
CA VAL A 88 6.59 -16.14 12.93
C VAL A 88 8.07 -16.45 12.70
N PRO A 89 8.83 -16.79 13.76
CA PRO A 89 10.24 -17.20 13.62
C PRO A 89 10.41 -18.37 12.65
N ALA A 90 11.54 -18.38 11.94
CA ALA A 90 11.91 -19.52 11.11
C ALA A 90 11.99 -20.80 11.96
N GLY A 91 11.51 -21.92 11.41
CA GLY A 91 11.46 -23.20 12.13
C GLY A 91 10.25 -23.41 13.03
N THR A 92 9.32 -22.45 13.10
CA THR A 92 8.04 -22.67 13.81
C THR A 92 7.29 -23.88 13.22
N PRO A 93 6.89 -24.88 14.04
CA PRO A 93 6.22 -26.08 13.57
C PRO A 93 4.97 -25.77 12.75
N SER A 94 4.77 -26.47 11.63
CA SER A 94 3.68 -26.23 10.69
C SER A 94 2.29 -26.30 11.32
N ALA A 95 2.09 -27.14 12.35
CA ALA A 95 0.85 -27.23 13.10
C ALA A 95 0.53 -25.93 13.85
N ILE A 96 1.55 -25.27 14.41
CA ILE A 96 1.40 -23.97 15.09
C ILE A 96 1.07 -22.89 14.05
N VAL A 97 1.78 -22.84 12.92
CA VAL A 97 1.50 -21.90 11.84
C VAL A 97 0.06 -22.02 11.33
N LYS A 98 -0.40 -23.28 11.10
CA LYS A 98 -1.78 -23.54 10.65
C LYS A 98 -2.82 -23.07 11.68
N ARG A 99 -2.58 -23.31 12.97
CA ARG A 99 -3.48 -22.88 14.04
C ARG A 99 -3.53 -21.36 14.16
N LEU A 100 -2.38 -20.69 14.16
CA LEU A 100 -2.30 -19.22 14.19
C LEU A 100 -3.01 -18.60 12.98
N HIS A 101 -2.80 -19.14 11.79
CA HIS A 101 -3.49 -18.67 10.58
C HIS A 101 -5.02 -18.84 10.73
N ALA A 102 -5.50 -20.00 11.14
CA ALA A 102 -6.93 -20.23 11.28
C ALA A 102 -7.59 -19.26 12.28
N GLU A 103 -6.96 -19.03 13.44
CA GLU A 103 -7.47 -18.09 14.43
C GLU A 103 -7.38 -16.63 13.96
N ALA A 104 -6.30 -16.26 13.26
CA ALA A 104 -6.16 -14.93 12.68
C ALA A 104 -7.23 -14.66 11.60
N VAL A 105 -7.48 -15.61 10.68
CA VAL A 105 -8.55 -15.51 9.69
C VAL A 105 -9.91 -15.33 10.34
N LYS A 106 -10.21 -16.16 11.37
CA LYS A 106 -11.46 -16.06 12.11
C LYS A 106 -11.62 -14.68 12.77
N ALA A 107 -10.59 -14.18 13.41
CA ALA A 107 -10.60 -12.86 14.04
C ALA A 107 -10.80 -11.74 13.00
N MET A 108 -10.01 -11.76 11.92
CA MET A 108 -10.07 -10.74 10.85
C MET A 108 -11.44 -10.71 10.15
N LEU A 109 -12.11 -11.87 10.02
CA LEU A 109 -13.40 -11.96 9.37
C LEU A 109 -14.59 -11.73 10.33
N SER A 110 -14.36 -11.52 11.62
CA SER A 110 -15.43 -11.16 12.55
C SER A 110 -16.02 -9.78 12.23
N PRO A 111 -17.35 -9.57 12.40
CA PRO A 111 -18.00 -8.31 12.04
C PRO A 111 -17.39 -7.09 12.70
N ASP A 112 -17.06 -7.17 13.99
CA ASP A 112 -16.46 -6.08 14.77
C ASP A 112 -15.09 -5.68 14.23
N VAL A 113 -14.20 -6.66 13.97
CA VAL A 113 -12.86 -6.40 13.43
C VAL A 113 -12.93 -5.88 12.00
N LYS A 114 -13.80 -6.44 11.16
CA LYS A 114 -14.03 -5.94 9.80
C LYS A 114 -14.42 -4.47 9.78
N SER A 115 -15.39 -4.09 10.62
CA SER A 115 -15.83 -2.70 10.72
C SER A 115 -14.68 -1.79 11.11
N ARG A 116 -13.93 -2.13 12.16
CA ARG A 116 -12.79 -1.31 12.64
C ARG A 116 -11.68 -1.16 11.61
N ILE A 117 -11.38 -2.23 10.86
CA ILE A 117 -10.35 -2.20 9.82
C ILE A 117 -10.80 -1.33 8.63
N ALA A 118 -12.08 -1.46 8.22
CA ALA A 118 -12.66 -0.62 7.18
C ALA A 118 -12.70 0.87 7.59
N ASP A 119 -13.07 1.15 8.85
CA ASP A 119 -13.07 2.52 9.40
C ASP A 119 -11.66 3.15 9.39
N GLN A 120 -10.63 2.32 9.54
CA GLN A 120 -9.23 2.75 9.40
C GLN A 120 -8.76 2.85 7.95
N GLY A 121 -9.59 2.50 6.98
CA GLY A 121 -9.26 2.60 5.55
C GLY A 121 -8.39 1.47 5.00
N PHE A 122 -8.38 0.30 5.66
CA PHE A 122 -7.68 -0.88 5.17
C PHE A 122 -8.63 -1.89 4.52
N ASP A 123 -8.16 -2.50 3.45
CA ASP A 123 -8.80 -3.66 2.84
C ASP A 123 -8.28 -4.96 3.50
N ILE A 124 -9.18 -5.89 3.80
CA ILE A 124 -8.83 -7.17 4.43
C ILE A 124 -8.50 -8.19 3.33
N VAL A 125 -7.27 -8.69 3.36
CA VAL A 125 -6.79 -9.79 2.51
C VAL A 125 -6.38 -10.95 3.41
N VAL A 126 -7.15 -12.04 3.43
CA VAL A 126 -6.82 -13.24 4.20
C VAL A 126 -6.20 -14.29 3.26
N SER A 127 -4.91 -14.14 3.03
CA SER A 127 -4.15 -15.10 2.23
C SER A 127 -3.66 -16.28 3.07
N SER A 128 -3.45 -17.42 2.44
CA SER A 128 -2.77 -18.55 3.07
C SER A 128 -1.29 -18.23 3.37
N PRO A 129 -0.64 -18.94 4.31
CA PRO A 129 0.79 -18.77 4.57
C PRO A 129 1.65 -18.94 3.31
N GLN A 130 1.27 -19.84 2.41
CA GLN A 130 1.99 -20.09 1.16
C GLN A 130 1.85 -18.93 0.17
N GLU A 131 0.64 -18.39 0.02
CA GLU A 131 0.37 -17.24 -0.85
C GLU A 131 1.11 -15.99 -0.34
N PHE A 132 1.07 -15.75 0.97
CA PHE A 132 1.77 -14.62 1.58
C PHE A 132 3.29 -14.74 1.42
N ALA A 133 3.86 -15.93 1.66
CA ALA A 133 5.28 -16.17 1.43
C ALA A 133 5.68 -15.97 -0.04
N ALA A 134 4.85 -16.43 -0.98
CA ALA A 134 5.08 -16.22 -2.41
C ALA A 134 5.01 -14.73 -2.78
N GLN A 135 4.09 -13.98 -2.19
CA GLN A 135 4.00 -12.53 -2.37
C GLN A 135 5.25 -11.82 -1.86
N ILE A 136 5.67 -12.09 -0.62
CA ILE A 136 6.90 -11.50 -0.06
C ILE A 136 8.09 -11.77 -0.98
N LYS A 137 8.24 -13.01 -1.48
CA LYS A 137 9.34 -13.37 -2.39
C LYS A 137 9.30 -12.56 -3.69
N ARG A 138 8.13 -12.37 -4.29
CA ARG A 138 7.96 -11.56 -5.50
C ARG A 138 8.30 -10.09 -5.21
N ASP A 139 7.80 -9.54 -4.09
CA ASP A 139 8.00 -8.15 -3.72
C ASP A 139 9.47 -7.84 -3.43
N VAL A 140 10.16 -8.73 -2.71
CA VAL A 140 11.62 -8.60 -2.49
C VAL A 140 12.37 -8.58 -3.82
N ALA A 141 12.04 -9.44 -4.77
CA ALA A 141 12.68 -9.46 -6.08
C ALA A 141 12.36 -8.20 -6.90
N LYS A 142 11.08 -7.77 -6.92
CA LYS A 142 10.62 -6.56 -7.61
C LYS A 142 11.32 -5.31 -7.08
N TRP A 143 11.24 -5.09 -5.77
CA TRP A 143 11.78 -3.89 -5.15
C TRP A 143 13.31 -3.89 -5.13
N GLY A 144 13.96 -5.05 -4.97
CA GLY A 144 15.40 -5.16 -5.09
C GLY A 144 15.91 -4.72 -6.48
N LYS A 145 15.16 -5.07 -7.54
CA LYS A 145 15.47 -4.59 -8.90
C LYS A 145 15.25 -3.07 -9.02
N VAL A 146 14.13 -2.54 -8.56
CA VAL A 146 13.81 -1.11 -8.61
C VAL A 146 14.85 -0.28 -7.87
N ILE A 147 15.21 -0.68 -6.65
CA ILE A 147 16.23 0.00 -5.83
C ILE A 147 17.57 0.07 -6.57
N LYS A 148 17.97 -1.05 -7.18
CA LYS A 148 19.22 -1.13 -7.94
C LYS A 148 19.19 -0.26 -9.20
N ASP A 149 18.14 -0.37 -9.99
CA ASP A 149 18.02 0.33 -11.28
C ASP A 149 17.89 1.86 -11.09
N ALA A 150 17.25 2.28 -10.00
CA ALA A 150 17.07 3.69 -9.67
C ALA A 150 18.19 4.28 -8.77
N ASN A 151 19.22 3.50 -8.43
CA ASN A 151 20.32 3.89 -7.53
C ASN A 151 19.82 4.48 -6.20
N ILE A 152 18.74 3.91 -5.63
CA ILE A 152 18.18 4.38 -4.37
C ILE A 152 19.10 3.95 -3.22
N VAL A 153 19.62 4.93 -2.47
CA VAL A 153 20.39 4.67 -1.25
C VAL A 153 19.42 4.59 -0.08
N VAL A 154 19.38 3.42 0.56
CA VAL A 154 18.60 3.20 1.78
C VAL A 154 19.53 3.49 2.95
N ASN A 155 19.31 4.59 3.68
CA ASN A 155 20.03 4.96 4.91
C ASN A 155 19.35 4.34 6.13
#